data_6a7ba3eb2bd3fc184274a40f377a32a2
#
_entry.id   6a7ba3eb2bd3fc184274a40f377a32a2
#
_cell.length_a   1.000
_cell.length_b   1.000
_cell.length_c   1.000
_cell.angle_alpha   90.00
_cell.angle_beta   90.00
_cell.angle_gamma   90.00
#
_symmetry.space_group_name_H-M   'P 1'
#
loop_
_entity.id
_entity.type
_entity.pdbx_description
1 polymer ?
#
loop_
_entity_poly.entity_id
_entity_poly.type
_entity_poly.pdbx_seq_one_letter_code
_entity_poly.pdbx_strand_id
1 'polypeptide(L)'
;IESVMVLIQFTPILLGLSAGIPIFFFGDWQYGLITGALLWTLGGTAFLIGLGWILRLVGVEYDLQKKEAAYRKILVVAEDDNNVRPKTINELFDDVRSIHFLSYIRYLYFNVGRMAYLQANVLSAYVFLAPAIVAGVVTLGVMQQIIRAFGRVEGSMQYLLKAWPTIIELASVY
;
A
#
# COMPACT_ATOMS: atom_id res chain seq x y z
N ILE A 1 11.72 -13.69 -0.63
CA ILE A 1 13.10 -14.04 -0.20
C ILE A 1 13.92 -12.77 0.00
N GLU A 2 13.96 -11.85 -0.96
CA GLU A 2 14.73 -10.59 -0.85
C GLU A 2 14.35 -9.76 0.38
N SER A 3 13.06 -9.59 0.65
CA SER A 3 12.57 -8.80 1.79
C SER A 3 13.02 -9.39 3.14
N VAL A 4 13.06 -10.72 3.25
CA VAL A 4 13.53 -11.41 4.48
C VAL A 4 15.04 -11.22 4.65
N MET A 5 15.80 -11.32 3.56
CA MET A 5 17.25 -11.08 3.60
C MET A 5 17.59 -9.65 4.01
N VAL A 6 16.84 -8.66 3.49
CA VAL A 6 17.01 -7.26 3.87
C VAL A 6 16.69 -7.04 5.35
N LEU A 7 15.63 -7.67 5.88
CA LEU A 7 15.30 -7.59 7.30
C LEU A 7 16.43 -8.16 8.17
N ILE A 8 16.93 -9.35 7.85
CA ILE A 8 18.01 -10.00 8.59
C ILE A 8 19.28 -9.16 8.57
N GLN A 9 19.59 -8.51 7.45
CA GLN A 9 20.80 -7.73 7.27
C GLN A 9 20.73 -6.36 7.98
N PHE A 10 19.59 -5.65 7.87
CA PHE A 10 19.48 -4.27 8.34
C PHE A 10 18.95 -4.14 9.78
N THR A 11 18.22 -5.13 10.31
CA THR A 11 17.74 -5.11 11.70
C THR A 11 18.87 -4.96 12.73
N PRO A 12 19.97 -5.76 12.69
CA PRO A 12 21.07 -5.59 13.65
C PRO A 12 21.80 -4.25 13.49
N ILE A 13 21.88 -3.72 12.26
CA ILE A 13 22.46 -2.39 12.00
C ILE A 13 21.60 -1.32 12.67
N LEU A 14 20.29 -1.41 12.52
CA LEU A 14 19.36 -0.46 13.12
C LEU A 14 19.39 -0.55 14.66
N LEU A 15 19.50 -1.75 15.22
CA LEU A 15 19.70 -1.97 16.66
C LEU A 15 20.98 -1.30 17.15
N GLY A 16 22.10 -1.52 16.46
CA GLY A 16 23.39 -0.93 16.85
C GLY A 16 23.37 0.60 16.77
N LEU A 17 22.68 1.17 15.79
CA LEU A 17 22.56 2.62 15.62
C LEU A 17 21.54 3.26 16.58
N SER A 18 20.57 2.50 17.10
CA SER A 18 19.56 3.03 18.05
C SER A 18 20.07 3.10 19.47
N ALA A 19 21.15 2.41 19.79
CA ALA A 19 21.72 2.39 21.14
C ALA A 19 22.27 3.78 21.53
N GLY A 20 21.71 4.37 22.57
CA GLY A 20 22.14 5.67 23.11
C GLY A 20 21.66 6.89 22.34
N ILE A 21 20.73 6.74 21.40
CA ILE A 21 20.12 7.86 20.66
C ILE A 21 18.71 8.12 21.23
N PRO A 22 18.40 9.35 21.73
CA PRO A 22 17.06 9.69 22.18
C PRO A 22 16.10 9.74 21.00
N ILE A 23 14.98 8.99 21.10
CA ILE A 23 13.96 8.86 20.07
C ILE A 23 12.65 9.48 20.53
N PHE A 24 11.92 10.16 19.66
CA PHE A 24 10.80 11.03 19.99
C PHE A 24 9.72 10.39 20.89
N PHE A 25 9.35 9.14 20.71
CA PHE A 25 8.35 8.48 21.55
C PHE A 25 8.91 7.47 22.54
N PHE A 26 10.17 7.05 22.35
CA PHE A 26 10.75 5.90 23.06
C PHE A 26 11.95 6.28 23.94
N GLY A 27 12.37 7.57 23.94
CA GLY A 27 13.52 8.02 24.72
C GLY A 27 14.80 7.28 24.36
N ASP A 28 15.55 6.85 25.36
CA ASP A 28 16.84 6.16 25.20
C ASP A 28 16.70 4.63 25.05
N TRP A 29 15.51 4.14 24.71
CA TRP A 29 15.29 2.70 24.58
C TRP A 29 16.01 2.14 23.37
N GLN A 30 16.91 1.17 23.60
CA GLN A 30 17.78 0.58 22.57
C GLN A 30 17.05 -0.08 21.39
N TYR A 31 15.77 -0.44 21.56
CA TYR A 31 14.91 -0.99 20.51
C TYR A 31 13.98 0.03 19.88
N GLY A 32 14.10 1.31 20.24
CA GLY A 32 13.12 2.34 19.89
C GLY A 32 12.92 2.52 18.38
N LEU A 33 14.00 2.51 17.58
CA LEU A 33 13.89 2.65 16.13
C LEU A 33 13.19 1.46 15.48
N ILE A 34 13.43 0.23 15.96
CA ILE A 34 12.79 -0.97 15.41
C ILE A 34 11.33 -1.01 15.81
N THR A 35 11.02 -0.73 17.07
CA THR A 35 9.62 -0.68 17.52
C THR A 35 8.86 0.45 16.85
N GLY A 36 9.49 1.61 16.63
CA GLY A 36 8.94 2.70 15.83
C GLY A 36 8.64 2.28 14.39
N ALA A 37 9.57 1.60 13.72
CA ALA A 37 9.37 1.08 12.38
C ALA A 37 8.24 0.05 12.31
N LEU A 38 8.18 -0.87 13.29
CA LEU A 38 7.12 -1.88 13.38
C LEU A 38 5.75 -1.24 13.58
N LEU A 39 5.61 -0.34 14.55
CA LEU A 39 4.35 0.34 14.84
C LEU A 39 3.90 1.19 13.65
N TRP A 40 4.82 1.89 12.99
CA TRP A 40 4.54 2.67 11.80
C TRP A 40 4.04 1.78 10.66
N THR A 41 4.71 0.66 10.40
CA THR A 41 4.33 -0.29 9.34
C THR A 41 2.98 -0.93 9.61
N LEU A 42 2.73 -1.39 10.85
CA LEU A 42 1.44 -1.97 11.25
C LEU A 42 0.32 -0.94 11.15
N GLY A 43 0.55 0.29 11.63
CA GLY A 43 -0.40 1.39 11.53
C GLY A 43 -0.73 1.74 10.08
N GLY A 44 0.28 1.84 9.22
CA GLY A 44 0.11 2.09 7.80
C GLY A 44 -0.59 0.97 7.06
N THR A 45 -0.29 -0.29 7.41
CA THR A 45 -0.99 -1.45 6.86
C THR A 45 -2.47 -1.41 7.23
N ALA A 46 -2.79 -1.19 8.50
CA ALA A 46 -4.17 -1.04 8.98
C ALA A 46 -4.89 0.14 8.31
N PHE A 47 -4.22 1.26 8.13
CA PHE A 47 -4.74 2.43 7.42
C PHE A 47 -5.12 2.09 5.97
N LEU A 48 -4.24 1.43 5.22
CA LEU A 48 -4.49 1.10 3.81
C LEU A 48 -5.54 -0.01 3.65
N ILE A 49 -5.58 -0.99 4.55
CA ILE A 49 -6.68 -1.97 4.60
C ILE A 49 -8.01 -1.26 4.86
N GLY A 50 -8.05 -0.37 5.84
CA GLY A 50 -9.23 0.44 6.14
C GLY A 50 -9.67 1.31 4.97
N LEU A 51 -8.74 1.95 4.29
CA LEU A 51 -9.00 2.75 3.09
C LEU A 51 -9.57 1.89 1.96
N GLY A 52 -8.98 0.71 1.70
CA GLY A 52 -9.49 -0.24 0.71
C GLY A 52 -10.90 -0.73 1.04
N TRP A 53 -11.19 -0.95 2.31
CA TRP A 53 -12.52 -1.35 2.77
C TRP A 53 -13.55 -0.22 2.65
N ILE A 54 -13.20 1.01 3.04
CA ILE A 54 -14.05 2.20 2.90
C ILE A 54 -14.39 2.45 1.43
N LEU A 55 -13.41 2.33 0.54
CA LEU A 55 -13.59 2.49 -0.90
C LEU A 55 -14.31 1.28 -1.56
N ARG A 56 -14.53 0.20 -0.82
CA ARG A 56 -15.17 -1.04 -1.30
C ARG A 56 -14.55 -1.56 -2.59
N LEU A 57 -13.22 -1.55 -2.67
CA LEU A 57 -12.46 -1.88 -3.88
C LEU A 57 -12.74 -3.29 -4.38
N VAL A 58 -12.76 -4.28 -3.48
CA VAL A 58 -13.07 -5.68 -3.84
C VAL A 58 -14.46 -5.84 -4.44
N GLY A 59 -15.45 -5.13 -3.87
CA GLY A 59 -16.83 -5.17 -4.39
C GLY A 59 -16.96 -4.57 -5.79
N VAL A 60 -16.26 -3.47 -6.05
CA VAL A 60 -16.28 -2.83 -7.38
C VAL A 60 -15.58 -3.70 -8.42
N GLU A 61 -14.47 -4.32 -8.07
CA GLU A 61 -13.75 -5.23 -8.95
C GLU A 61 -14.59 -6.46 -9.30
N TYR A 62 -15.24 -7.05 -8.29
CA TYR A 62 -16.18 -8.16 -8.50
C TYR A 62 -17.35 -7.76 -9.43
N ASP A 63 -17.98 -6.59 -9.21
CA ASP A 63 -19.06 -6.09 -10.05
C ASP A 63 -18.58 -5.81 -11.48
N LEU A 64 -17.34 -5.32 -11.65
CA LEU A 64 -16.72 -5.10 -12.95
C LEU A 64 -16.59 -6.41 -13.71
N GLN A 65 -15.99 -7.43 -13.11
CA GLN A 65 -15.80 -8.75 -13.71
C GLN A 65 -17.13 -9.40 -14.08
N LYS A 66 -18.14 -9.28 -13.22
CA LYS A 66 -19.47 -9.80 -13.47
C LYS A 66 -20.14 -9.13 -14.68
N LYS A 67 -20.05 -7.81 -14.78
CA LYS A 67 -20.62 -7.06 -15.90
C LYS A 67 -19.88 -7.31 -17.20
N GLU A 68 -18.55 -7.39 -17.17
CA GLU A 68 -17.75 -7.77 -18.32
C GLU A 68 -18.08 -9.18 -18.83
N ALA A 69 -18.22 -10.16 -17.93
CA ALA A 69 -18.57 -11.52 -18.27
C ALA A 69 -19.98 -11.59 -18.92
N ALA A 70 -20.94 -10.82 -18.39
CA ALA A 70 -22.28 -10.73 -18.98
C ALA A 70 -22.23 -10.11 -20.38
N TYR A 71 -21.46 -9.04 -20.58
CA TYR A 71 -21.29 -8.40 -21.88
C TYR A 71 -20.65 -9.35 -22.92
N ARG A 72 -19.57 -10.05 -22.54
CA ARG A 72 -18.92 -11.04 -23.41
C ARG A 72 -19.86 -12.18 -23.81
N LYS A 73 -20.66 -12.68 -22.85
CA LYS A 73 -21.62 -13.75 -23.11
C LYS A 73 -22.67 -13.34 -24.13
N ILE A 74 -23.18 -12.12 -24.05
CA ILE A 74 -24.18 -11.62 -25.00
C ILE A 74 -23.57 -11.31 -26.36
N LEU A 75 -22.32 -10.85 -26.43
CA LEU A 75 -21.61 -10.69 -27.70
C LEU A 75 -21.48 -12.01 -28.46
N VAL A 76 -21.10 -13.08 -27.77
CA VAL A 76 -21.00 -14.42 -28.39
C VAL A 76 -22.35 -14.90 -28.91
N VAL A 77 -23.42 -14.70 -28.14
CA VAL A 77 -24.78 -15.07 -28.57
C VAL A 77 -25.25 -14.18 -29.73
N ALA A 78 -24.88 -12.90 -29.73
CA ALA A 78 -25.24 -11.98 -30.82
C ALA A 78 -24.51 -12.29 -32.13
N GLU A 79 -23.33 -12.91 -32.08
CA GLU A 79 -22.60 -13.37 -33.26
C GLU A 79 -23.27 -14.59 -33.91
N ASP A 80 -23.89 -15.44 -33.08
CA ASP A 80 -24.55 -16.68 -33.52
C ASP A 80 -26.03 -16.46 -33.95
N ASP A 81 -26.70 -15.45 -33.37
CA ASP A 81 -28.14 -15.18 -33.58
C ASP A 81 -28.37 -13.69 -33.88
N ASN A 82 -28.78 -13.40 -35.13
CA ASN A 82 -29.12 -12.05 -35.64
C ASN A 82 -30.35 -11.41 -34.92
N ASN A 83 -30.95 -12.10 -33.97
CA ASN A 83 -32.13 -11.66 -33.20
C ASN A 83 -31.82 -10.88 -31.91
N VAL A 84 -30.55 -10.75 -31.53
CA VAL A 84 -30.18 -9.96 -30.33
C VAL A 84 -30.36 -8.46 -30.61
N ARG A 85 -31.19 -7.81 -29.82
CA ARG A 85 -31.54 -6.40 -29.98
C ARG A 85 -30.29 -5.51 -29.79
N PRO A 86 -29.97 -4.61 -30.75
CA PRO A 86 -28.79 -3.69 -30.63
C PRO A 86 -28.85 -2.83 -29.37
N LYS A 87 -30.03 -2.51 -28.87
CA LYS A 87 -30.22 -1.76 -27.62
C LYS A 87 -29.66 -2.48 -26.39
N THR A 88 -29.81 -3.81 -26.32
CA THR A 88 -29.29 -4.59 -25.18
C THR A 88 -27.78 -4.58 -25.12
N ILE A 89 -27.11 -4.59 -26.27
CA ILE A 89 -25.64 -4.52 -26.36
C ILE A 89 -25.14 -3.15 -25.92
N ASN A 90 -25.81 -2.08 -26.37
CA ASN A 90 -25.44 -0.71 -25.99
C ASN A 90 -25.67 -0.45 -24.49
N GLU A 91 -26.78 -0.93 -23.92
CA GLU A 91 -27.07 -0.82 -22.49
C GLU A 91 -26.02 -1.52 -21.63
N LEU A 92 -25.62 -2.72 -22.02
CA LEU A 92 -24.56 -3.47 -21.34
C LEU A 92 -23.18 -2.84 -21.49
N PHE A 93 -22.90 -2.24 -22.65
CA PHE A 93 -21.68 -1.49 -22.86
C PHE A 93 -21.60 -0.25 -21.99
N ASP A 94 -22.70 0.50 -21.87
CA ASP A 94 -22.79 1.67 -20.99
C ASP A 94 -22.66 1.28 -19.53
N ASP A 95 -23.21 0.15 -19.13
CA ASP A 95 -23.05 -0.42 -17.79
C ASP A 95 -21.59 -0.79 -17.49
N VAL A 96 -20.91 -1.46 -18.40
CA VAL A 96 -19.49 -1.79 -18.28
C VAL A 96 -18.64 -0.52 -18.21
N ARG A 97 -18.90 0.45 -19.08
CA ARG A 97 -18.20 1.73 -19.09
C ARG A 97 -18.37 2.49 -17.77
N SER A 98 -19.58 2.54 -17.23
CA SER A 98 -19.86 3.26 -15.98
C SER A 98 -19.14 2.63 -14.78
N ILE A 99 -19.08 1.29 -14.70
CA ILE A 99 -18.42 0.60 -13.62
C ILE A 99 -16.89 0.69 -13.74
N HIS A 100 -16.35 0.68 -14.98
CA HIS A 100 -14.92 0.94 -15.21
C HIS A 100 -14.53 2.34 -14.71
N PHE A 101 -15.33 3.34 -15.00
CA PHE A 101 -15.07 4.70 -14.54
C PHE A 101 -15.15 4.81 -13.01
N LEU A 102 -16.12 4.15 -12.38
CA LEU A 102 -16.23 4.09 -10.93
C LEU A 102 -15.03 3.36 -10.30
N SER A 103 -14.62 2.23 -10.87
CA SER A 103 -13.44 1.48 -10.44
C SER A 103 -12.19 2.36 -10.54
N TYR A 104 -11.99 3.00 -11.69
CA TYR A 104 -10.85 3.89 -11.91
C TYR A 104 -10.75 5.01 -10.88
N ILE A 105 -11.86 5.70 -10.59
CA ILE A 105 -11.88 6.77 -9.58
C ILE A 105 -11.55 6.23 -8.18
N ARG A 106 -12.11 5.08 -7.79
CA ARG A 106 -11.83 4.48 -6.48
C ARG A 106 -10.37 4.04 -6.35
N TYR A 107 -9.82 3.43 -7.38
CA TYR A 107 -8.38 3.10 -7.43
C TYR A 107 -7.50 4.35 -7.41
N LEU A 108 -7.92 5.43 -8.05
CA LEU A 108 -7.20 6.71 -8.00
C LEU A 108 -7.15 7.25 -6.56
N TYR A 109 -8.27 7.29 -5.85
CA TYR A 109 -8.28 7.71 -4.44
C TYR A 109 -7.43 6.80 -3.55
N PHE A 110 -7.50 5.50 -3.78
CA PHE A 110 -6.65 4.55 -3.05
C PHE A 110 -5.18 4.78 -3.33
N ASN A 111 -4.79 4.98 -4.58
CA ASN A 111 -3.41 5.26 -4.96
C ASN A 111 -2.92 6.60 -4.40
N VAL A 112 -3.75 7.63 -4.36
CA VAL A 112 -3.40 8.91 -3.72
C VAL A 112 -3.14 8.70 -2.22
N GLY A 113 -4.03 7.98 -1.52
CA GLY A 113 -3.85 7.65 -0.10
C GLY A 113 -2.58 6.81 0.14
N ARG A 114 -2.32 5.84 -0.72
CA ARG A 114 -1.11 5.02 -0.67
C ARG A 114 0.16 5.85 -0.91
N MET A 115 0.15 6.73 -1.90
CA MET A 115 1.29 7.61 -2.18
C MET A 115 1.53 8.60 -1.04
N ALA A 116 0.47 9.17 -0.48
CA ALA A 116 0.58 10.05 0.69
C ALA A 116 1.20 9.32 1.88
N TYR A 117 0.78 8.07 2.15
CA TYR A 117 1.38 7.24 3.18
C TYR A 117 2.86 6.95 2.91
N LEU A 118 3.23 6.58 1.67
CA LEU A 118 4.63 6.33 1.29
C LEU A 118 5.51 7.58 1.43
N GLN A 119 4.97 8.77 1.17
CA GLN A 119 5.70 10.02 1.41
C GLN A 119 5.81 10.35 2.90
N ALA A 120 4.74 10.14 3.67
CA ALA A 120 4.77 10.30 5.13
C ALA A 120 5.81 9.36 5.77
N ASN A 121 6.01 8.20 5.18
CA ASN A 121 7.01 7.22 5.56
C ASN A 121 8.44 7.78 5.55
N VAL A 122 8.80 8.49 4.51
CA VAL A 122 10.12 9.13 4.42
C VAL A 122 10.31 10.14 5.54
N LEU A 123 9.25 10.86 5.92
CA LEU A 123 9.29 11.86 6.99
C LEU A 123 9.31 11.22 8.38
N SER A 124 8.74 10.03 8.56
CA SER A 124 8.64 9.38 9.86
C SER A 124 10.01 9.16 10.52
N ALA A 125 11.00 8.73 9.74
CA ALA A 125 12.37 8.53 10.22
C ALA A 125 12.98 9.84 10.77
N TYR A 126 12.74 10.98 10.11
CA TYR A 126 13.20 12.28 10.59
C TYR A 126 12.47 12.70 11.87
N VAL A 127 11.18 12.45 11.97
CA VAL A 127 10.38 12.76 13.17
C VAL A 127 10.86 11.93 14.35
N PHE A 128 11.12 10.66 14.19
CA PHE A 128 11.68 9.81 15.25
C PHE A 128 13.05 10.26 15.71
N LEU A 129 13.88 10.76 14.82
CA LEU A 129 15.23 11.25 15.12
C LEU A 129 15.28 12.74 15.53
N ALA A 130 14.16 13.47 15.45
CA ALA A 130 14.13 14.89 15.75
C ALA A 130 14.79 15.28 17.09
N PRO A 131 14.53 14.62 18.23
CA PRO A 131 15.18 14.98 19.49
C PRO A 131 16.70 14.77 19.46
N ALA A 132 17.18 13.71 18.81
CA ALA A 132 18.61 13.43 18.67
C ALA A 132 19.33 14.45 17.77
N ILE A 133 18.64 14.93 16.74
CA ILE A 133 19.14 15.98 15.84
C ILE A 133 19.23 17.29 16.59
N VAL A 134 18.19 17.69 17.35
CA VAL A 134 18.14 18.93 18.13
C VAL A 134 19.20 18.93 19.26
N ALA A 135 19.38 17.78 19.91
CA ALA A 135 20.40 17.60 20.97
C ALA A 135 21.84 17.58 20.42
N GLY A 136 22.03 17.53 19.09
CA GLY A 136 23.36 17.46 18.48
C GLY A 136 24.12 16.16 18.73
N VAL A 137 23.44 15.13 19.21
CA VAL A 137 24.03 13.81 19.52
C VAL A 137 24.39 13.03 18.26
N VAL A 138 23.69 13.30 17.16
CA VAL A 138 23.81 12.57 15.91
C VAL A 138 24.50 13.43 14.84
N THR A 139 25.60 12.92 14.28
CA THR A 139 26.27 13.56 13.13
C THR A 139 25.44 13.34 11.86
N LEU A 140 25.62 14.21 10.86
CA LEU A 140 24.91 14.10 9.57
C LEU A 140 25.11 12.72 8.91
N GLY A 141 26.33 12.16 9.03
CA GLY A 141 26.64 10.85 8.47
C GLY A 141 25.88 9.71 9.16
N VAL A 142 25.83 9.71 10.48
CA VAL A 142 25.08 8.74 11.27
C VAL A 142 23.57 8.87 11.02
N MET A 143 23.06 10.10 10.94
CA MET A 143 21.67 10.37 10.59
C MET A 143 21.30 9.73 9.24
N GLN A 144 22.13 9.90 8.21
CA GLN A 144 21.90 9.31 6.90
C GLN A 144 21.94 7.78 6.92
N GLN A 145 22.82 7.19 7.73
CA GLN A 145 22.86 5.73 7.90
C GLN A 145 21.58 5.20 8.55
N ILE A 146 21.11 5.85 9.61
CA ILE A 146 19.87 5.47 10.30
C ILE A 146 18.67 5.57 9.36
N ILE A 147 18.51 6.67 8.63
CA ILE A 147 17.41 6.88 7.69
C ILE A 147 17.42 5.82 6.59
N ARG A 148 18.57 5.48 6.05
CA ARG A 148 18.70 4.42 5.04
C ARG A 148 18.35 3.04 5.60
N ALA A 149 18.87 2.70 6.78
CA ALA A 149 18.57 1.43 7.44
C ALA A 149 17.08 1.33 7.81
N PHE A 150 16.51 2.39 8.38
CA PHE A 150 15.09 2.48 8.69
C PHE A 150 14.23 2.28 7.45
N GLY A 151 14.49 3.02 6.37
CA GLY A 151 13.75 2.90 5.12
C GLY A 151 13.89 1.52 4.46
N ARG A 152 15.02 0.83 4.62
CA ARG A 152 15.20 -0.55 4.13
C ARG A 152 14.37 -1.56 4.91
N VAL A 153 14.41 -1.50 6.24
CA VAL A 153 13.60 -2.37 7.11
C VAL A 153 12.12 -2.16 6.85
N GLU A 154 11.68 -0.91 6.85
CA GLU A 154 10.31 -0.52 6.62
C GLU A 154 9.83 -0.89 5.21
N GLY A 155 10.62 -0.62 4.18
CA GLY A 155 10.29 -0.99 2.80
C GLY A 155 10.13 -2.49 2.60
N SER A 156 10.85 -3.31 3.37
CA SER A 156 10.71 -4.77 3.36
C SER A 156 9.43 -5.23 4.05
N MET A 157 9.05 -4.57 5.14
CA MET A 157 7.80 -4.85 5.85
C MET A 157 6.57 -4.43 5.04
N GLN A 158 6.69 -3.36 4.23
CA GLN A 158 5.63 -2.84 3.39
C GLN A 158 5.43 -3.60 2.07
N TYR A 159 6.09 -4.72 1.87
CA TYR A 159 5.93 -5.50 0.65
C TYR A 159 4.46 -5.87 0.37
N LEU A 160 3.71 -6.25 1.40
CA LEU A 160 2.27 -6.53 1.30
C LEU A 160 1.47 -5.32 0.80
N LEU A 161 1.84 -4.11 1.25
CA LEU A 161 1.18 -2.88 0.81
C LEU A 161 1.41 -2.58 -0.68
N LYS A 162 2.61 -2.89 -1.17
CA LYS A 162 2.95 -2.71 -2.59
C LYS A 162 2.22 -3.73 -3.47
N ALA A 163 1.98 -4.94 -2.96
CA ALA A 163 1.26 -6.00 -3.64
C ALA A 163 -0.28 -5.91 -3.48
N TRP A 164 -0.78 -4.91 -2.75
CA TRP A 164 -2.21 -4.79 -2.41
C TRP A 164 -3.16 -4.82 -3.62
N PRO A 165 -2.90 -4.12 -4.75
CA PRO A 165 -3.75 -4.22 -5.93
C PRO A 165 -3.90 -5.65 -6.45
N THR A 166 -2.80 -6.40 -6.50
CA THR A 166 -2.80 -7.81 -6.92
C THR A 166 -3.58 -8.71 -5.96
N ILE A 167 -3.54 -8.39 -4.65
CA ILE A 167 -4.32 -9.11 -3.63
C ILE A 167 -5.82 -8.85 -3.83
N ILE A 168 -6.21 -7.61 -4.15
CA ILE A 168 -7.60 -7.27 -4.45
C ILE A 168 -8.10 -8.02 -5.68
N GLU A 169 -7.31 -8.05 -6.76
CA GLU A 169 -7.64 -8.79 -7.98
C GLU A 169 -7.85 -10.28 -7.68
N LEU A 170 -6.94 -10.90 -6.92
CA LEU A 170 -7.09 -12.30 -6.49
C LEU A 170 -8.33 -12.54 -5.64
N ALA A 171 -8.62 -11.65 -4.70
CA ALA A 171 -9.80 -11.75 -3.84
C ALA A 171 -11.12 -11.54 -4.59
N SER A 172 -11.09 -10.89 -5.75
CA SER A 172 -12.28 -10.69 -6.58
C SER A 172 -12.65 -11.91 -7.42
N VAL A 173 -11.69 -12.83 -7.63
CA VAL A 173 -11.88 -14.06 -8.43
C VAL A 173 -12.47 -15.19 -7.60
N TYR A 174 -12.29 -15.20 -6.27
CA TYR A 174 -12.82 -16.18 -5.34
C TYR A 174 -14.11 -15.68 -4.69
#